data_0e8eaa6dcfa87e75352e7640c4fafae9
#
_entry.id   0e8eaa6dcfa87e75352e7640c4fafae9
#
_cell.length_a   1.000
_cell.length_b   1.000
_cell.length_c   1.000
_cell.angle_alpha   90.00
_cell.angle_beta   90.00
_cell.angle_gamma   90.00
#
_symmetry.space_group_name_H-M   'P 1'
#
loop_
_entity.id
_entity.type
_entity.pdbx_description
1 polymer ?
#
loop_
_entity_poly.entity_id
_entity_poly.type
_entity_poly.pdbx_seq_one_letter_code
_entity_poly.pdbx_strand_id
1 'polypeptide(L)'
;VIFPVHTLSGKVVAFGGRVLASATKGVKVKYVNSPESDIYKKSNELYGIYFAKQAIVKQDRCFLVEGYTDVISMHQSGVENVVSSSGTALTPGQIKLIHRFTNNMTILYDGDSAGIKASLRGIDMLLEEGMNIKVCLLPDGEDPDSFARQHNATEFQAFIKEHETDFIRFKTNLLMEDAGKDPIKRAELIGSIVQSISVIPEAIVRDVYIKECAQLLHVEDRLLVSEVAKRREQQAESKAVQAERERQRAQRQAEQQALDTNGEPLPPPPTEMEAALPDGELPPPVLDDELGGDNQPLPPPPGYLPHASKANEELQKYERLILRMIIRFGEQILFQDDDQQDVTVIGYIDSELRNDELTFSTPLHQQILNEAI
;
A
#
# COMPACT_ATOMS: atom_id res chain seq x y z
N VAL A 1 -6.04 -21.19 -9.72
CA VAL A 1 -6.58 -21.07 -8.36
C VAL A 1 -6.94 -19.62 -8.11
N ILE A 2 -8.09 -19.38 -7.47
CA ILE A 2 -8.59 -18.03 -7.13
C ILE A 2 -8.60 -17.87 -5.62
N PHE A 3 -8.08 -16.74 -5.13
CA PHE A 3 -7.97 -16.39 -3.72
C PHE A 3 -8.86 -15.17 -3.43
N PRO A 4 -9.98 -15.31 -2.70
CA PRO A 4 -10.81 -14.18 -2.35
C PRO A 4 -10.15 -13.30 -1.27
N VAL A 5 -10.11 -11.99 -1.49
CA VAL A 5 -9.64 -10.99 -0.54
C VAL A 5 -10.83 -10.47 0.26
N HIS A 6 -10.75 -10.58 1.58
CA HIS A 6 -11.83 -10.22 2.50
C HIS A 6 -11.51 -8.91 3.25
N THR A 7 -12.51 -8.08 3.43
CA THR A 7 -12.47 -6.97 4.40
C THR A 7 -12.45 -7.52 5.83
N LEU A 8 -12.20 -6.67 6.82
CA LEU A 8 -12.34 -7.03 8.24
C LEU A 8 -13.71 -7.58 8.63
N SER A 9 -14.77 -7.21 7.91
CA SER A 9 -16.14 -7.72 8.14
C SER A 9 -16.44 -9.04 7.43
N GLY A 10 -15.51 -9.59 6.64
CA GLY A 10 -15.66 -10.85 5.92
C GLY A 10 -16.32 -10.73 4.55
N LYS A 11 -16.53 -9.52 4.02
CA LYS A 11 -17.03 -9.31 2.66
C LYS A 11 -15.90 -9.49 1.66
N VAL A 12 -16.12 -10.24 0.59
CA VAL A 12 -15.17 -10.38 -0.52
C VAL A 12 -15.20 -9.10 -1.35
N VAL A 13 -14.05 -8.45 -1.55
CA VAL A 13 -13.91 -7.19 -2.28
C VAL A 13 -12.97 -7.28 -3.48
N ALA A 14 -12.15 -8.34 -3.54
CA ALA A 14 -11.20 -8.57 -4.62
C ALA A 14 -10.82 -10.05 -4.72
N PHE A 15 -10.07 -10.39 -5.75
CA PHE A 15 -9.53 -11.72 -5.97
C PHE A 15 -8.06 -11.66 -6.37
N GLY A 16 -7.27 -12.59 -5.83
CA GLY A 16 -5.98 -12.97 -6.38
C GLY A 16 -6.13 -14.22 -7.25
N GLY A 17 -5.32 -14.37 -8.28
CA GLY A 17 -5.28 -15.57 -9.12
C GLY A 17 -3.85 -16.11 -9.24
N ARG A 18 -3.68 -17.44 -9.24
CA ARG A 18 -2.42 -18.12 -9.53
C ARG A 18 -2.64 -19.20 -10.56
N VAL A 19 -1.84 -19.19 -11.62
CA VAL A 19 -1.85 -20.25 -12.64
C VAL A 19 -1.26 -21.52 -12.04
N LEU A 20 -1.91 -22.67 -12.30
CA LEU A 20 -1.39 -23.97 -11.88
C LEU A 20 -0.14 -24.35 -12.71
N ALA A 21 0.83 -25.00 -12.06
CA ALA A 21 2.09 -25.38 -12.67
C ALA A 21 1.92 -26.20 -13.97
N SER A 22 0.86 -27.00 -14.08
CA SER A 22 0.52 -27.79 -15.27
C SER A 22 0.09 -26.96 -16.48
N ALA A 23 -0.34 -25.70 -16.29
CA ALA A 23 -0.84 -24.81 -17.33
C ALA A 23 0.20 -23.70 -17.72
N THR A 24 1.43 -23.77 -17.23
CA THR A 24 2.41 -22.68 -17.34
C THR A 24 3.24 -22.65 -18.62
N LYS A 25 3.04 -23.57 -19.59
CA LYS A 25 3.73 -23.47 -20.89
C LYS A 25 3.26 -22.19 -21.61
N GLY A 26 4.17 -21.20 -21.69
CA GLY A 26 3.93 -19.92 -22.36
C GLY A 26 3.37 -18.78 -21.49
N VAL A 27 2.96 -19.02 -20.25
CA VAL A 27 2.43 -17.96 -19.38
C VAL A 27 3.56 -17.23 -18.69
N LYS A 28 3.77 -15.95 -19.01
CA LYS A 28 4.79 -15.10 -18.39
C LYS A 28 4.40 -14.59 -16.98
N VAL A 29 3.10 -14.45 -16.71
CA VAL A 29 2.58 -13.90 -15.45
C VAL A 29 1.99 -15.01 -14.61
N LYS A 30 2.64 -15.35 -13.48
CA LYS A 30 2.20 -16.42 -12.57
C LYS A 30 1.04 -16.00 -11.66
N TYR A 31 0.97 -14.73 -11.30
CA TYR A 31 -0.03 -14.16 -10.39
C TYR A 31 -0.73 -12.97 -11.01
N VAL A 32 -2.02 -12.87 -10.80
CA VAL A 32 -2.85 -11.73 -11.18
C VAL A 32 -3.68 -11.31 -9.96
N ASN A 33 -3.77 -10.01 -9.70
CA ASN A 33 -4.60 -9.44 -8.66
C ASN A 33 -5.67 -8.55 -9.30
N SER A 34 -6.85 -8.49 -8.68
CA SER A 34 -7.87 -7.52 -9.05
C SER A 34 -7.28 -6.10 -9.08
N PRO A 35 -7.66 -5.27 -10.06
CA PRO A 35 -7.32 -3.85 -10.06
C PRO A 35 -7.98 -3.15 -8.87
N GLU A 36 -7.52 -1.95 -8.55
CA GLU A 36 -8.19 -1.10 -7.56
C GLU A 36 -9.59 -0.68 -8.05
N SER A 37 -10.53 -0.57 -7.12
CA SER A 37 -11.91 -0.16 -7.41
C SER A 37 -12.47 0.67 -6.25
N ASP A 38 -13.71 1.13 -6.37
CA ASP A 38 -14.40 1.89 -5.31
C ASP A 38 -14.52 1.10 -4.00
N ILE A 39 -14.60 -0.23 -4.09
CA ILE A 39 -14.73 -1.13 -2.93
C ILE A 39 -13.43 -1.82 -2.54
N TYR A 40 -12.37 -1.73 -3.34
CA TYR A 40 -11.09 -2.38 -3.10
C TYR A 40 -9.92 -1.42 -3.29
N LYS A 41 -9.21 -1.16 -2.21
CA LYS A 41 -7.93 -0.45 -2.22
C LYS A 41 -6.86 -1.37 -1.67
N LYS A 42 -6.00 -1.90 -2.53
CA LYS A 42 -4.95 -2.85 -2.16
C LYS A 42 -4.06 -2.35 -1.02
N SER A 43 -3.83 -1.05 -0.97
CA SER A 43 -3.06 -0.37 0.07
C SER A 43 -3.69 -0.41 1.47
N ASN A 44 -4.97 -0.78 1.58
CA ASN A 44 -5.71 -0.79 2.85
C ASN A 44 -6.18 -2.19 3.26
N GLU A 45 -5.92 -3.21 2.43
CA GLU A 45 -6.36 -4.58 2.69
C GLU A 45 -5.18 -5.52 2.87
N LEU A 46 -5.35 -6.52 3.73
CA LEU A 46 -4.40 -7.60 3.97
C LEU A 46 -5.09 -8.94 3.74
N TYR A 47 -4.47 -9.79 2.96
CA TYR A 47 -4.99 -11.14 2.77
C TYR A 47 -4.89 -11.93 4.08
N GLY A 48 -5.96 -12.64 4.40
CA GLY A 48 -6.04 -13.45 5.62
C GLY A 48 -6.56 -12.70 6.87
N ILE A 49 -6.57 -11.37 6.89
CA ILE A 49 -6.88 -10.56 8.10
C ILE A 49 -8.22 -10.89 8.74
N TYR A 50 -9.26 -11.21 7.96
CA TYR A 50 -10.57 -11.59 8.48
C TYR A 50 -10.49 -12.84 9.34
N PHE A 51 -9.76 -13.83 8.90
CA PHE A 51 -9.58 -15.11 9.62
C PHE A 51 -8.57 -14.98 10.75
N ALA A 52 -7.51 -14.19 10.57
CA ALA A 52 -6.40 -14.05 11.50
C ALA A 52 -6.70 -13.15 12.71
N LYS A 53 -7.62 -12.18 12.61
CA LYS A 53 -7.81 -11.10 13.59
C LYS A 53 -8.03 -11.59 15.03
N GLN A 54 -8.79 -12.68 15.23
CA GLN A 54 -9.03 -13.22 16.57
C GLN A 54 -7.78 -13.90 17.16
N ALA A 55 -7.06 -14.64 16.31
CA ALA A 55 -5.81 -15.28 16.70
C ALA A 55 -4.71 -14.23 16.99
N ILE A 56 -4.66 -13.14 16.20
CA ILE A 56 -3.75 -12.02 16.44
C ILE A 56 -3.98 -11.41 17.83
N VAL A 57 -5.23 -11.08 18.15
CA VAL A 57 -5.57 -10.53 19.48
C VAL A 57 -5.25 -11.51 20.61
N LYS A 58 -5.63 -12.78 20.44
CA LYS A 58 -5.42 -13.82 21.47
C LYS A 58 -3.94 -14.07 21.75
N GLN A 59 -3.09 -14.02 20.72
CA GLN A 59 -1.66 -14.31 20.83
C GLN A 59 -0.82 -13.03 20.99
N ASP A 60 -1.47 -11.85 20.92
CA ASP A 60 -0.82 -10.53 20.88
C ASP A 60 0.35 -10.49 19.89
N ARG A 61 0.13 -11.06 18.67
CA ARG A 61 1.16 -11.22 17.68
C ARG A 61 0.56 -11.43 16.28
N CYS A 62 1.15 -10.78 15.27
CA CYS A 62 0.84 -10.98 13.87
C CYS A 62 2.07 -11.50 13.11
N PHE A 63 1.89 -12.55 12.31
CA PHE A 63 2.87 -12.98 11.31
C PHE A 63 2.58 -12.32 9.98
N LEU A 64 3.61 -11.77 9.35
CA LEU A 64 3.55 -11.22 8.00
C LEU A 64 4.36 -12.09 7.05
N VAL A 65 3.73 -12.51 5.96
CA VAL A 65 4.34 -13.27 4.87
C VAL A 65 4.08 -12.59 3.52
N GLU A 66 4.69 -13.08 2.43
CA GLU A 66 4.61 -12.42 1.14
C GLU A 66 3.33 -12.79 0.36
N GLY A 67 2.97 -14.07 0.31
CA GLY A 67 1.98 -14.62 -0.61
C GLY A 67 0.71 -15.18 0.00
N TYR A 68 -0.25 -15.44 -0.87
CA TYR A 68 -1.53 -16.08 -0.50
C TYR A 68 -1.35 -17.52 -0.03
N THR A 69 -0.46 -18.26 -0.69
CA THR A 69 -0.18 -19.67 -0.39
C THR A 69 0.45 -19.82 0.98
N ASP A 70 1.34 -18.90 1.35
CA ASP A 70 2.02 -18.90 2.64
C ASP A 70 1.02 -18.76 3.78
N VAL A 71 0.08 -17.80 3.65
CA VAL A 71 -1.00 -17.62 4.63
C VAL A 71 -1.84 -18.87 4.77
N ILE A 72 -2.23 -19.50 3.65
CA ILE A 72 -3.08 -20.69 3.68
C ILE A 72 -2.36 -21.86 4.33
N SER A 73 -1.11 -22.12 3.96
CA SER A 73 -0.34 -23.26 4.48
C SER A 73 0.02 -23.09 5.96
N MET A 74 0.38 -21.88 6.38
CA MET A 74 0.58 -21.57 7.80
C MET A 74 -0.71 -21.75 8.61
N HIS A 75 -1.82 -21.24 8.10
CA HIS A 75 -3.13 -21.40 8.76
C HIS A 75 -3.54 -22.87 8.87
N GLN A 76 -3.35 -23.67 7.82
CA GLN A 76 -3.61 -25.11 7.83
C GLN A 76 -2.70 -25.86 8.81
N SER A 77 -1.47 -25.42 8.99
CA SER A 77 -0.55 -25.98 9.99
C SER A 77 -0.82 -25.51 11.43
N GLY A 78 -1.87 -24.67 11.64
CA GLY A 78 -2.29 -24.18 12.97
C GLY A 78 -1.65 -22.86 13.40
N VAL A 79 -0.95 -22.15 12.49
CA VAL A 79 -0.47 -20.79 12.73
C VAL A 79 -1.50 -19.82 12.13
N GLU A 80 -2.54 -19.51 12.90
CA GLU A 80 -3.73 -18.81 12.41
C GLU A 80 -3.59 -17.28 12.38
N ASN A 81 -2.63 -16.70 13.12
CA ASN A 81 -2.40 -15.26 13.24
C ASN A 81 -1.48 -14.72 12.14
N VAL A 82 -1.71 -15.13 10.89
CA VAL A 82 -0.89 -14.84 9.71
C VAL A 82 -1.65 -14.04 8.66
N VAL A 83 -0.98 -13.06 8.06
CA VAL A 83 -1.50 -12.21 6.98
C VAL A 83 -0.44 -12.00 5.91
N SER A 84 -0.87 -11.58 4.70
CA SER A 84 0.09 -11.16 3.67
C SER A 84 -0.28 -9.82 3.02
N SER A 85 0.76 -9.10 2.57
CA SER A 85 0.63 -7.88 1.76
C SER A 85 0.33 -8.15 0.28
N SER A 86 0.30 -9.45 -0.10
CA SER A 86 -0.06 -9.94 -1.45
C SER A 86 0.82 -9.41 -2.57
N GLY A 87 2.15 -9.52 -2.40
CA GLY A 87 3.14 -9.21 -3.43
C GLY A 87 3.36 -7.70 -3.66
N THR A 88 3.13 -6.89 -2.65
CA THR A 88 3.51 -5.47 -2.62
C THR A 88 4.27 -5.14 -1.35
N ALA A 89 5.09 -4.09 -1.40
CA ALA A 89 5.64 -3.53 -0.17
C ALA A 89 4.51 -3.14 0.79
N LEU A 90 4.73 -3.36 2.08
CA LEU A 90 3.76 -3.01 3.12
C LEU A 90 3.46 -1.50 3.09
N THR A 91 2.19 -1.14 3.24
CA THR A 91 1.72 0.25 3.16
C THR A 91 1.33 0.79 4.54
N PRO A 92 1.31 2.12 4.74
CA PRO A 92 0.82 2.71 5.99
C PRO A 92 -0.62 2.30 6.35
N GLY A 93 -1.49 2.10 5.34
CA GLY A 93 -2.86 1.63 5.57
C GLY A 93 -2.91 0.21 6.13
N GLN A 94 -2.11 -0.68 5.57
CA GLN A 94 -1.97 -2.07 6.04
C GLN A 94 -1.34 -2.15 7.44
N ILE A 95 -0.34 -1.31 7.72
CA ILE A 95 0.28 -1.22 9.06
C ILE A 95 -0.76 -0.80 10.10
N LYS A 96 -1.52 0.26 9.84
CA LYS A 96 -2.59 0.73 10.72
C LYS A 96 -3.68 -0.32 10.92
N LEU A 97 -3.91 -1.17 9.92
CA LEU A 97 -4.87 -2.26 10.03
C LEU A 97 -4.42 -3.32 11.05
N ILE A 98 -3.14 -3.71 11.02
CA ILE A 98 -2.57 -4.67 11.98
C ILE A 98 -2.47 -4.04 13.37
N HIS A 99 -2.04 -2.78 13.45
CA HIS A 99 -1.87 -2.05 14.70
C HIS A 99 -3.15 -1.94 15.55
N ARG A 100 -4.34 -2.10 14.94
CA ARG A 100 -5.62 -2.20 15.68
C ARG A 100 -5.72 -3.44 16.58
N PHE A 101 -4.93 -4.46 16.30
CA PHE A 101 -5.05 -5.77 16.97
C PHE A 101 -3.83 -6.10 17.82
N THR A 102 -2.64 -5.66 17.43
CA THR A 102 -1.38 -5.90 18.15
C THR A 102 -0.30 -4.90 17.72
N ASN A 103 0.63 -4.65 18.64
CA ASN A 103 1.86 -3.91 18.34
C ASN A 103 3.02 -4.85 17.97
N ASN A 104 2.83 -6.17 18.06
CA ASN A 104 3.89 -7.15 17.87
C ASN A 104 3.76 -7.84 16.52
N MET A 105 4.78 -7.71 15.67
CA MET A 105 4.83 -8.34 14.36
C MET A 105 6.10 -9.15 14.18
N THR A 106 5.96 -10.33 13.59
CA THR A 106 7.09 -11.12 13.10
C THR A 106 6.97 -11.28 11.59
N ILE A 107 7.99 -10.85 10.87
CA ILE A 107 8.07 -10.98 9.43
C ILE A 107 8.83 -12.27 9.12
N LEU A 108 8.22 -13.16 8.34
CA LEU A 108 8.89 -14.35 7.85
C LEU A 108 9.39 -14.08 6.44
N TYR A 109 10.67 -14.26 6.24
CA TYR A 109 11.33 -14.16 4.94
C TYR A 109 11.72 -15.53 4.42
N ASP A 110 11.60 -15.68 3.11
CA ASP A 110 12.20 -16.80 2.39
C ASP A 110 13.71 -16.82 2.62
N GLY A 111 14.34 -17.97 2.56
CA GLY A 111 15.79 -18.13 2.73
C GLY A 111 16.66 -17.43 1.66
N ASP A 112 16.07 -16.52 0.84
CA ASP A 112 16.79 -15.77 -0.20
C ASP A 112 17.30 -14.42 0.30
N SER A 113 18.62 -14.32 0.44
CA SER A 113 19.30 -13.10 0.92
C SER A 113 19.13 -11.86 0.04
N ALA A 114 18.84 -12.01 -1.25
CA ALA A 114 18.68 -10.88 -2.18
C ALA A 114 17.37 -10.13 -1.95
N GLY A 115 16.27 -10.85 -1.68
CA GLY A 115 14.96 -10.27 -1.36
C GLY A 115 14.93 -9.52 -0.03
N ILE A 116 15.69 -10.02 0.96
CA ILE A 116 15.74 -9.46 2.32
C ILE A 116 16.20 -7.99 2.32
N LYS A 117 17.29 -7.66 1.60
CA LYS A 117 17.83 -6.29 1.55
C LYS A 117 16.85 -5.28 0.95
N ALA A 118 16.05 -5.68 -0.02
CA ALA A 118 15.04 -4.83 -0.64
C ALA A 118 13.89 -4.53 0.34
N SER A 119 13.51 -5.52 1.15
CA SER A 119 12.40 -5.41 2.10
C SER A 119 12.74 -4.63 3.37
N LEU A 120 14.02 -4.53 3.77
CA LEU A 120 14.46 -3.79 4.95
C LEU A 120 13.98 -2.31 4.97
N ARG A 121 13.84 -1.69 3.79
CA ARG A 121 13.37 -0.28 3.70
C ARG A 121 11.90 -0.11 4.09
N GLY A 122 11.07 -1.13 3.88
CA GLY A 122 9.66 -1.10 4.24
C GLY A 122 9.41 -1.20 5.75
N ILE A 123 10.37 -1.73 6.49
CA ILE A 123 10.21 -1.97 7.94
C ILE A 123 10.34 -0.69 8.75
N ASP A 124 11.09 0.32 8.28
CA ASP A 124 11.20 1.60 8.98
C ASP A 124 9.82 2.26 9.19
N MET A 125 8.85 2.04 8.29
CA MET A 125 7.47 2.51 8.46
C MET A 125 6.74 1.83 9.63
N LEU A 126 7.03 0.56 9.89
CA LEU A 126 6.48 -0.16 11.04
C LEU A 126 7.06 0.37 12.36
N LEU A 127 8.36 0.64 12.37
CA LEU A 127 9.03 1.25 13.52
C LEU A 127 8.51 2.67 13.79
N GLU A 128 8.20 3.45 12.74
CA GLU A 128 7.63 4.79 12.84
C GLU A 128 6.22 4.78 13.49
N GLU A 129 5.42 3.74 13.21
CA GLU A 129 4.11 3.54 13.83
C GLU A 129 4.22 2.92 15.25
N GLY A 130 5.43 2.74 15.79
CA GLY A 130 5.66 2.24 17.16
C GLY A 130 5.48 0.73 17.31
N MET A 131 5.59 -0.05 16.24
CA MET A 131 5.46 -1.50 16.30
C MET A 131 6.76 -2.18 16.73
N ASN A 132 6.63 -3.27 17.48
CA ASN A 132 7.72 -4.18 17.85
C ASN A 132 7.93 -5.20 16.73
N ILE A 133 9.06 -5.16 16.06
CA ILE A 133 9.30 -5.97 14.87
C ILE A 133 10.35 -7.03 15.13
N LYS A 134 9.99 -8.27 14.87
CA LYS A 134 10.92 -9.39 14.78
C LYS A 134 10.99 -9.91 13.34
N VAL A 135 12.10 -10.52 13.03
CA VAL A 135 12.36 -11.17 11.74
C VAL A 135 12.72 -12.64 12.02
N CYS A 136 12.19 -13.51 11.21
CA CYS A 136 12.57 -14.90 11.18
C CYS A 136 12.92 -15.27 9.74
N LEU A 137 14.15 -15.76 9.53
CA LEU A 137 14.57 -16.32 8.25
C LEU A 137 14.26 -17.81 8.26
N LEU A 138 13.67 -18.28 7.18
CA LEU A 138 13.53 -19.70 6.94
C LEU A 138 14.84 -20.29 6.41
N PRO A 139 15.05 -21.60 6.50
CA PRO A 139 16.23 -22.26 5.93
C PRO A 139 16.35 -22.01 4.41
N ASP A 140 17.59 -22.09 3.90
CA ASP A 140 17.88 -21.88 2.49
C ASP A 140 16.99 -22.75 1.57
N GLY A 141 16.30 -22.11 0.64
CA GLY A 141 15.41 -22.76 -0.33
C GLY A 141 14.01 -23.07 0.17
N GLU A 142 13.68 -22.72 1.42
CA GLU A 142 12.33 -22.84 1.99
C GLU A 142 11.60 -21.49 1.96
N ASP A 143 10.32 -21.55 1.62
CA ASP A 143 9.35 -20.48 1.83
C ASP A 143 8.34 -20.89 2.92
N PRO A 144 7.50 -19.99 3.45
CA PRO A 144 6.52 -20.35 4.48
C PRO A 144 5.54 -21.45 4.06
N ASP A 145 5.21 -21.57 2.76
CA ASP A 145 4.35 -22.62 2.21
C ASP A 145 5.03 -23.97 2.28
N SER A 146 6.28 -24.11 1.80
CA SER A 146 7.03 -25.36 1.80
C SER A 146 7.37 -25.82 3.22
N PHE A 147 7.79 -24.88 4.07
CA PHE A 147 8.13 -25.17 5.47
C PHE A 147 6.90 -25.63 6.27
N ALA A 148 5.75 -24.96 6.11
CA ALA A 148 4.50 -25.34 6.79
C ALA A 148 3.96 -26.71 6.36
N ARG A 149 4.27 -27.16 5.16
CA ARG A 149 3.89 -28.52 4.69
C ARG A 149 4.75 -29.63 5.26
N GLN A 150 5.99 -29.32 5.62
CA GLN A 150 6.95 -30.30 6.14
C GLN A 150 6.89 -30.42 7.67
N HIS A 151 6.37 -29.40 8.36
CA HIS A 151 6.36 -29.30 9.80
C HIS A 151 4.93 -29.11 10.35
N ASN A 152 4.66 -29.70 11.51
CA ASN A 152 3.41 -29.44 12.22
C ASN A 152 3.45 -28.07 12.95
N ALA A 153 2.29 -27.60 13.44
CA ALA A 153 2.17 -26.30 14.12
C ALA A 153 3.15 -26.11 15.29
N THR A 154 3.36 -27.16 16.08
CA THR A 154 4.25 -27.09 17.25
C THR A 154 5.71 -26.95 16.84
N GLU A 155 6.14 -27.71 15.84
CA GLU A 155 7.50 -27.63 15.28
C GLU A 155 7.73 -26.27 14.62
N PHE A 156 6.77 -25.78 13.85
CA PHE A 156 6.87 -24.48 13.19
C PHE A 156 6.95 -23.33 14.21
N GLN A 157 6.10 -23.33 15.22
CA GLN A 157 6.15 -22.32 16.29
C GLN A 157 7.44 -22.40 17.10
N ALA A 158 7.95 -23.61 17.38
CA ALA A 158 9.24 -23.81 18.05
C ALA A 158 10.38 -23.24 17.21
N PHE A 159 10.42 -23.53 15.90
CA PHE A 159 11.40 -22.97 14.99
C PHE A 159 11.39 -21.43 14.99
N ILE A 160 10.20 -20.82 14.84
CA ILE A 160 10.09 -19.35 14.88
C ILE A 160 10.65 -18.80 16.19
N LYS A 161 10.25 -19.38 17.33
CA LYS A 161 10.70 -18.93 18.65
C LYS A 161 12.20 -19.01 18.84
N GLU A 162 12.84 -19.98 18.26
CA GLU A 162 14.30 -20.20 18.33
C GLU A 162 15.07 -19.26 17.39
N HIS A 163 14.51 -18.97 16.20
CA HIS A 163 15.23 -18.26 15.14
C HIS A 163 14.77 -16.81 14.93
N GLU A 164 13.68 -16.39 15.60
CA GLU A 164 13.27 -15.00 15.51
C GLU A 164 14.25 -14.06 16.20
N THR A 165 14.58 -13.01 15.52
CA THR A 165 15.52 -11.98 16.01
C THR A 165 14.86 -10.61 15.91
N ASP A 166 15.15 -9.72 16.86
CA ASP A 166 14.76 -8.31 16.76
C ASP A 166 15.26 -7.69 15.45
N PHE A 167 14.42 -6.85 14.83
CA PHE A 167 14.72 -6.29 13.51
C PHE A 167 16.01 -5.45 13.48
N ILE A 168 16.24 -4.59 14.48
CA ILE A 168 17.41 -3.72 14.52
C ILE A 168 18.68 -4.58 14.64
N ARG A 169 18.65 -5.58 15.51
CA ARG A 169 19.75 -6.56 15.65
C ARG A 169 19.98 -7.34 14.36
N PHE A 170 18.91 -7.84 13.76
CA PHE A 170 18.97 -8.55 12.48
C PHE A 170 19.62 -7.70 11.38
N LYS A 171 19.10 -6.46 11.21
CA LYS A 171 19.61 -5.50 10.23
C LYS A 171 21.09 -5.18 10.47
N THR A 172 21.47 -4.98 11.73
CA THR A 172 22.87 -4.71 12.12
C THR A 172 23.78 -5.86 11.73
N ASN A 173 23.42 -7.09 12.08
CA ASN A 173 24.23 -8.28 11.77
C ASN A 173 24.38 -8.49 10.26
N LEU A 174 23.26 -8.42 9.52
CA LEU A 174 23.24 -8.59 8.07
C LEU A 174 24.14 -7.57 7.36
N LEU A 175 24.06 -6.30 7.75
CA LEU A 175 24.87 -5.25 7.15
C LEU A 175 26.33 -5.29 7.60
N MET A 176 26.62 -5.82 8.79
CA MET A 176 27.99 -6.04 9.26
C MET A 176 28.72 -7.11 8.42
N GLU A 177 28.04 -8.19 8.08
CA GLU A 177 28.57 -9.22 7.20
C GLU A 177 28.96 -8.65 5.83
N ASP A 178 28.09 -7.79 5.25
CA ASP A 178 28.33 -7.12 3.97
C ASP A 178 29.45 -6.08 4.02
N ALA A 179 29.54 -5.31 5.09
CA ALA A 179 30.50 -4.24 5.24
C ALA A 179 31.93 -4.77 5.43
N GLY A 180 32.08 -5.93 6.07
CA GLY A 180 33.37 -6.55 6.34
C GLY A 180 34.33 -5.56 7.03
N LYS A 181 35.53 -5.36 6.42
CA LYS A 181 36.56 -4.43 6.92
C LYS A 181 36.56 -3.08 6.19
N ASP A 182 35.62 -2.85 5.24
CA ASP A 182 35.59 -1.61 4.46
C ASP A 182 35.05 -0.46 5.31
N PRO A 183 35.83 0.60 5.57
CA PRO A 183 35.39 1.71 6.42
C PRO A 183 34.25 2.54 5.83
N ILE A 184 34.14 2.62 4.49
CA ILE A 184 33.06 3.34 3.82
C ILE A 184 31.75 2.60 4.01
N LYS A 185 31.74 1.31 3.74
CA LYS A 185 30.57 0.46 3.95
C LYS A 185 30.14 0.42 5.41
N ARG A 186 31.08 0.45 6.36
CA ARG A 186 30.78 0.54 7.79
C ARG A 186 30.10 1.87 8.14
N ALA A 187 30.51 2.98 7.54
CA ALA A 187 29.85 4.28 7.74
C ALA A 187 28.42 4.28 7.18
N GLU A 188 28.21 3.69 5.99
CA GLU A 188 26.88 3.52 5.40
C GLU A 188 25.97 2.64 6.27
N LEU A 189 26.51 1.53 6.81
CA LEU A 189 25.82 0.67 7.76
C LEU A 189 25.35 1.47 8.98
N ILE A 190 26.26 2.19 9.65
CA ILE A 190 25.93 3.02 10.81
C ILE A 190 24.83 4.03 10.45
N GLY A 191 24.95 4.71 9.30
CA GLY A 191 23.92 5.63 8.81
C GLY A 191 22.55 4.97 8.60
N SER A 192 22.52 3.73 8.11
CA SER A 192 21.30 2.95 7.93
C SER A 192 20.66 2.53 9.26
N ILE A 193 21.44 2.15 10.25
CA ILE A 193 20.96 1.81 11.61
C ILE A 193 20.43 3.06 12.32
N VAL A 194 21.18 4.16 12.28
CA VAL A 194 20.74 5.47 12.81
C VAL A 194 19.40 5.88 12.21
N GLN A 195 19.21 5.69 10.89
CA GLN A 195 17.95 5.97 10.23
C GLN A 195 16.79 5.15 10.83
N SER A 196 16.96 3.83 10.99
CA SER A 196 15.91 2.98 11.57
C SER A 196 15.62 3.32 13.04
N ILE A 197 16.63 3.61 13.85
CA ILE A 197 16.43 4.01 15.25
C ILE A 197 15.76 5.39 15.33
N SER A 198 16.08 6.31 14.43
CA SER A 198 15.55 7.69 14.46
C SER A 198 14.04 7.77 14.26
N VAL A 199 13.43 6.84 13.55
CA VAL A 199 11.97 6.82 13.30
C VAL A 199 11.16 6.27 14.47
N ILE A 200 11.77 5.55 15.42
CA ILE A 200 11.08 4.99 16.58
C ILE A 200 10.51 6.13 17.46
N PRO A 201 9.19 6.14 17.77
CA PRO A 201 8.58 7.24 18.52
C PRO A 201 9.05 7.36 19.97
N GLU A 202 9.23 6.23 20.65
CA GLU A 202 9.50 6.18 22.10
C GLU A 202 10.97 6.39 22.42
N ALA A 203 11.25 7.39 23.28
CA ALA A 203 12.63 7.77 23.63
C ALA A 203 13.39 6.66 24.35
N ILE A 204 12.71 5.92 25.25
CA ILE A 204 13.33 4.82 26.01
C ILE A 204 13.74 3.68 25.08
N VAL A 205 12.85 3.31 24.15
CA VAL A 205 13.12 2.24 23.18
C VAL A 205 14.32 2.62 22.30
N ARG A 206 14.38 3.88 21.82
CA ARG A 206 15.56 4.38 21.08
C ARG A 206 16.86 4.27 21.86
N ASP A 207 16.84 4.66 23.14
CA ASP A 207 18.04 4.60 23.99
C ASP A 207 18.55 3.16 24.18
N VAL A 208 17.64 2.21 24.35
CA VAL A 208 17.97 0.78 24.43
C VAL A 208 18.64 0.31 23.12
N TYR A 209 18.04 0.60 21.97
CA TYR A 209 18.62 0.23 20.68
C TYR A 209 19.95 0.93 20.39
N ILE A 210 20.12 2.20 20.77
CA ILE A 210 21.39 2.92 20.63
C ILE A 210 22.49 2.20 21.39
N LYS A 211 22.26 1.82 22.65
CA LYS A 211 23.25 1.13 23.49
C LYS A 211 23.60 -0.25 22.91
N GLU A 212 22.59 -1.01 22.50
CA GLU A 212 22.79 -2.32 21.88
C GLU A 212 23.60 -2.21 20.58
N CYS A 213 23.22 -1.31 19.68
CA CYS A 213 23.94 -1.09 18.44
C CYS A 213 25.37 -0.56 18.64
N ALA A 214 25.57 0.32 19.62
CA ALA A 214 26.92 0.81 19.96
C ALA A 214 27.85 -0.35 20.35
N GLN A 215 27.36 -1.31 21.13
CA GLN A 215 28.12 -2.50 21.51
C GLN A 215 28.39 -3.40 20.30
N LEU A 216 27.38 -3.68 19.46
CA LEU A 216 27.53 -4.52 18.27
C LEU A 216 28.49 -3.93 17.24
N LEU A 217 28.42 -2.62 17.03
CA LEU A 217 29.21 -1.90 16.03
C LEU A 217 30.59 -1.48 16.54
N HIS A 218 30.87 -1.67 17.83
CA HIS A 218 32.10 -1.21 18.51
C HIS A 218 32.34 0.28 18.31
N VAL A 219 31.31 1.10 18.50
CA VAL A 219 31.37 2.57 18.47
C VAL A 219 30.89 3.15 19.80
N GLU A 220 31.25 4.40 20.06
CA GLU A 220 30.76 5.09 21.27
C GLU A 220 29.25 5.39 21.13
N ASP A 221 28.48 5.10 22.17
CA ASP A 221 27.04 5.37 22.26
C ASP A 221 26.71 6.85 22.05
N ARG A 222 27.58 7.77 22.55
CA ARG A 222 27.43 9.21 22.35
C ARG A 222 27.40 9.61 20.88
N LEU A 223 28.15 8.94 20.01
CA LEU A 223 28.13 9.18 18.58
C LEU A 223 26.75 8.84 18.00
N LEU A 224 26.22 7.67 18.34
CA LEU A 224 24.90 7.25 17.86
C LEU A 224 23.78 8.14 18.40
N VAL A 225 23.84 8.55 19.68
CA VAL A 225 22.87 9.51 20.28
C VAL A 225 22.85 10.80 19.47
N SER A 226 24.04 11.38 19.17
CA SER A 226 24.16 12.62 18.42
C SER A 226 23.61 12.50 17.00
N GLU A 227 23.95 11.42 16.28
CA GLU A 227 23.48 11.20 14.92
C GLU A 227 21.98 10.91 14.85
N VAL A 228 21.41 10.16 15.79
CA VAL A 228 19.97 9.93 15.91
C VAL A 228 19.23 11.24 16.17
N ALA A 229 19.73 12.08 17.10
CA ALA A 229 19.13 13.39 17.39
C ALA A 229 19.11 14.28 16.15
N LYS A 230 20.25 14.40 15.46
CA LYS A 230 20.39 15.18 14.21
C LYS A 230 19.44 14.68 13.11
N ARG A 231 19.31 13.36 12.95
CA ARG A 231 18.40 12.77 11.95
C ARG A 231 16.95 13.08 12.25
N ARG A 232 16.55 13.01 13.54
CA ARG A 232 15.20 13.36 13.97
C ARG A 232 14.85 14.82 13.74
N GLU A 233 15.79 15.72 13.99
CA GLU A 233 15.62 17.15 13.71
C GLU A 233 15.40 17.40 12.21
N GLN A 234 16.24 16.80 11.35
CA GLN A 234 16.09 16.88 9.89
C GLN A 234 14.75 16.32 9.40
N GLN A 235 14.29 15.19 9.99
CA GLN A 235 12.99 14.61 9.65
C GLN A 235 11.83 15.51 10.09
N ALA A 236 11.90 16.10 11.27
CA ALA A 236 10.89 17.03 11.77
C ALA A 236 10.80 18.28 10.88
N GLU A 237 11.93 18.86 10.50
CA GLU A 237 11.99 19.99 9.58
C GLU A 237 11.41 19.64 8.20
N SER A 238 11.80 18.49 7.64
CA SER A 238 11.28 18.01 6.35
C SER A 238 9.76 17.80 6.37
N LYS A 239 9.24 17.19 7.45
CA LYS A 239 7.78 17.00 7.64
C LYS A 239 7.05 18.34 7.78
N ALA A 240 7.62 19.31 8.49
CA ALA A 240 7.04 20.65 8.64
C ALA A 240 6.96 21.37 7.29
N VAL A 241 8.03 21.31 6.48
CA VAL A 241 8.07 21.92 5.14
C VAL A 241 7.06 21.23 4.20
N GLN A 242 6.94 19.90 4.26
CA GLN A 242 5.97 19.18 3.45
C GLN A 242 4.53 19.53 3.84
N ALA A 243 4.21 19.55 5.13
CA ALA A 243 2.90 19.94 5.64
C ALA A 243 2.51 21.36 5.22
N GLU A 244 3.46 22.30 5.26
CA GLU A 244 3.23 23.67 4.81
C GLU A 244 2.95 23.72 3.29
N ARG A 245 3.72 22.98 2.48
CA ARG A 245 3.49 22.89 1.02
C ARG A 245 2.14 22.27 0.69
N GLU A 246 1.72 21.26 1.43
CA GLU A 246 0.41 20.63 1.25
C GLU A 246 -0.73 21.58 1.62
N ARG A 247 -0.61 22.32 2.73
CA ARG A 247 -1.56 23.37 3.12
C ARG A 247 -1.69 24.44 2.03
N GLN A 248 -0.55 24.94 1.51
CA GLN A 248 -0.56 25.93 0.44
C GLN A 248 -1.18 25.40 -0.86
N ARG A 249 -0.92 24.12 -1.20
CA ARG A 249 -1.55 23.47 -2.36
C ARG A 249 -3.06 23.32 -2.19
N ALA A 250 -3.50 22.86 -1.01
CA ALA A 250 -4.91 22.73 -0.69
C ALA A 250 -5.63 24.10 -0.71
N GLN A 251 -4.99 25.13 -0.19
CA GLN A 251 -5.52 26.49 -0.21
C GLN A 251 -5.66 27.04 -1.64
N ARG A 252 -4.63 26.87 -2.48
CA ARG A 252 -4.70 27.27 -3.91
C ARG A 252 -5.76 26.49 -4.69
N GLN A 253 -5.94 25.21 -4.40
CA GLN A 253 -7.00 24.39 -5.02
C GLN A 253 -8.39 24.85 -4.59
N ALA A 254 -8.56 25.20 -3.31
CA ALA A 254 -9.82 25.75 -2.79
C ALA A 254 -10.12 27.12 -3.41
N GLU A 255 -9.13 28.00 -3.53
CA GLU A 255 -9.25 29.30 -4.19
C GLU A 255 -9.59 29.17 -5.69
N GLN A 256 -8.96 28.22 -6.41
CA GLN A 256 -9.28 27.92 -7.80
C GLN A 256 -10.71 27.38 -7.96
N GLN A 257 -11.14 26.45 -7.10
CA GLN A 257 -12.51 25.94 -7.10
C GLN A 257 -13.55 27.02 -6.77
N ALA A 258 -13.21 27.99 -5.92
CA ALA A 258 -14.08 29.12 -5.59
C ALA A 258 -14.19 30.13 -6.76
N LEU A 259 -13.16 30.26 -7.59
CA LEU A 259 -13.14 31.10 -8.79
C LEU A 259 -13.91 30.46 -9.97
N ASP A 260 -13.89 29.14 -10.09
CA ASP A 260 -14.60 28.40 -11.15
C ASP A 260 -16.13 28.32 -10.92
N THR A 261 -16.60 28.57 -9.68
CA THR A 261 -18.02 28.69 -9.34
C THR A 261 -18.48 30.13 -9.33
N ASN A 262 -18.68 30.69 -10.53
CA ASN A 262 -19.44 31.98 -10.76
C ASN A 262 -18.95 33.25 -10.06
N GLY A 263 -17.72 33.64 -10.16
CA GLY A 263 -17.31 35.05 -10.01
C GLY A 263 -17.74 35.84 -8.73
N GLU A 264 -18.40 35.21 -7.80
CA GLU A 264 -18.74 35.79 -6.50
C GLU A 264 -17.98 35.10 -5.37
N PRO A 265 -17.21 35.82 -4.54
CA PRO A 265 -16.53 35.23 -3.41
C PRO A 265 -17.50 34.70 -2.38
N LEU A 266 -17.38 33.42 -2.01
CA LEU A 266 -18.11 32.88 -0.86
C LEU A 266 -17.73 33.63 0.42
N PRO A 267 -18.68 33.91 1.31
CA PRO A 267 -18.39 34.55 2.58
C PRO A 267 -17.44 33.69 3.42
N PRO A 268 -16.52 34.30 4.18
CA PRO A 268 -15.57 33.56 5.00
C PRO A 268 -16.31 32.66 6.00
N PRO A 269 -15.75 31.48 6.33
CA PRO A 269 -16.35 30.58 7.30
C PRO A 269 -16.49 31.30 8.64
N PRO A 270 -17.60 31.11 9.39
CA PRO A 270 -17.80 31.77 10.67
C PRO A 270 -16.67 31.40 11.63
N THR A 271 -16.03 32.44 12.16
CA THR A 271 -15.09 32.32 13.27
C THR A 271 -15.82 31.72 14.48
N GLU A 272 -15.17 30.74 15.15
CA GLU A 272 -15.68 30.10 16.36
C GLU A 272 -15.80 31.07 17.56
N MET A 273 -16.70 32.03 17.46
CA MET A 273 -17.10 32.85 18.58
C MET A 273 -18.50 33.41 18.30
N GLU A 274 -19.48 32.57 18.49
CA GLU A 274 -20.87 32.94 18.85
C GLU A 274 -21.78 31.71 18.70
N ALA A 275 -21.71 30.81 19.68
CA ALA A 275 -22.76 29.84 19.91
C ALA A 275 -23.14 29.88 21.41
N ALA A 276 -23.79 30.95 21.77
CA ALA A 276 -24.68 30.95 22.93
C ALA A 276 -26.08 30.58 22.42
N LEU A 277 -26.53 29.39 22.77
CA LEU A 277 -27.89 28.93 22.53
C LEU A 277 -28.85 29.63 23.50
N PRO A 278 -30.06 29.97 23.08
CA PRO A 278 -31.21 29.91 23.96
C PRO A 278 -32.13 28.76 23.57
N ASP A 279 -32.64 28.11 24.62
CA ASP A 279 -33.62 27.03 24.60
C ASP A 279 -34.83 27.33 23.73
N GLY A 280 -35.22 26.39 22.89
CA GLY A 280 -36.47 26.45 22.13
C GLY A 280 -36.77 25.10 21.46
N GLU A 281 -37.85 24.52 21.90
CA GLU A 281 -38.45 23.23 21.55
C GLU A 281 -38.44 22.89 20.05
N LEU A 282 -38.14 21.66 19.74
CA LEU A 282 -38.27 21.03 18.42
C LEU A 282 -39.78 20.71 18.16
N PRO A 283 -40.33 21.04 17.00
CA PRO A 283 -41.64 20.54 16.57
C PRO A 283 -41.56 19.06 16.14
N PRO A 284 -42.66 18.30 16.32
CA PRO A 284 -42.71 16.88 16.03
C PRO A 284 -42.69 16.59 14.51
N PRO A 285 -42.26 15.38 14.09
CA PRO A 285 -42.24 15.02 12.67
C PRO A 285 -43.65 14.85 12.12
N VAL A 286 -43.90 15.46 10.99
CA VAL A 286 -45.14 15.28 10.22
C VAL A 286 -44.97 14.05 9.32
N LEU A 287 -45.80 13.07 9.53
CA LEU A 287 -46.04 11.96 8.60
C LEU A 287 -47.04 12.49 7.54
N ASP A 288 -46.62 12.57 6.29
CA ASP A 288 -47.55 12.66 5.16
C ASP A 288 -47.49 11.37 4.35
N ASP A 289 -48.57 10.62 4.50
CA ASP A 289 -49.04 9.61 3.57
C ASP A 289 -49.81 10.27 2.43
N GLU A 290 -49.69 9.65 1.25
CA GLU A 290 -50.55 9.81 0.06
C GLU A 290 -50.37 11.05 -0.81
N LEU A 291 -49.84 10.85 -2.01
CA LEU A 291 -50.53 10.97 -3.28
C LEU A 291 -49.64 10.64 -4.46
N GLY A 292 -50.06 9.67 -5.26
CA GLY A 292 -49.42 9.27 -6.51
C GLY A 292 -49.50 10.41 -7.55
N GLY A 293 -48.40 10.54 -8.31
CA GLY A 293 -48.35 11.46 -9.45
C GLY A 293 -47.10 11.20 -10.28
N ASP A 294 -47.29 10.94 -11.56
CA ASP A 294 -46.31 10.67 -12.61
C ASP A 294 -45.04 11.54 -12.52
N ASN A 295 -43.91 10.93 -12.22
CA ASN A 295 -42.60 11.54 -12.29
C ASN A 295 -42.02 11.43 -13.71
N GLN A 296 -42.40 12.34 -14.60
CA GLN A 296 -41.54 12.68 -15.74
C GLN A 296 -40.53 13.74 -15.29
N PRO A 297 -39.20 13.54 -15.55
CA PRO A 297 -38.22 14.59 -15.24
C PRO A 297 -38.43 15.81 -16.10
N LEU A 298 -38.49 16.97 -15.46
CA LEU A 298 -38.54 18.26 -16.13
C LEU A 298 -37.27 18.47 -16.98
N PRO A 299 -37.39 19.03 -18.21
CA PRO A 299 -36.24 19.38 -19.00
C PRO A 299 -35.38 20.44 -18.31
N PRO A 300 -34.03 20.34 -18.38
CA PRO A 300 -33.15 21.32 -17.77
C PRO A 300 -33.29 22.70 -18.42
N PRO A 301 -33.06 23.78 -17.66
CA PRO A 301 -33.16 25.17 -18.19
C PRO A 301 -32.10 25.39 -19.28
N PRO A 302 -32.39 26.25 -20.28
CA PRO A 302 -31.45 26.53 -21.38
C PRO A 302 -30.18 27.20 -20.83
N GLY A 303 -29.05 26.54 -21.04
CA GLY A 303 -27.72 26.97 -20.55
C GLY A 303 -27.02 26.00 -19.58
N TYR A 304 -27.65 24.90 -19.20
CA TYR A 304 -27.05 23.90 -18.34
C TYR A 304 -26.10 22.97 -19.12
N LEU A 305 -24.81 23.25 -19.05
CA LEU A 305 -23.78 22.28 -19.45
C LEU A 305 -23.58 21.34 -18.25
N PRO A 306 -23.77 20.02 -18.39
CA PRO A 306 -23.50 19.09 -17.31
C PRO A 306 -22.03 19.19 -16.92
N HIS A 307 -21.76 19.49 -15.64
CA HIS A 307 -20.42 19.41 -15.08
C HIS A 307 -19.90 18.00 -15.30
N ALA A 308 -18.73 17.89 -15.93
CA ALA A 308 -18.01 16.61 -16.08
C ALA A 308 -17.88 15.98 -14.70
N SER A 309 -18.49 14.81 -14.51
CA SER A 309 -18.42 14.09 -13.25
C SER A 309 -16.95 13.74 -12.96
N LYS A 310 -16.58 13.61 -11.67
CA LYS A 310 -15.22 13.16 -11.26
C LYS A 310 -14.77 11.88 -12.00
N ALA A 311 -15.72 11.04 -12.42
CA ALA A 311 -15.48 9.87 -13.27
C ALA A 311 -14.89 10.24 -14.64
N ASN A 312 -15.32 11.37 -15.25
CA ASN A 312 -14.78 11.82 -16.53
C ASN A 312 -13.34 12.35 -16.42
N GLU A 313 -12.95 12.95 -15.30
CA GLU A 313 -11.56 13.41 -15.11
C GLU A 313 -10.59 12.24 -14.92
N GLU A 314 -11.02 11.18 -14.23
CA GLU A 314 -10.20 9.97 -14.11
C GLU A 314 -10.06 9.25 -15.45
N LEU A 315 -11.15 9.12 -16.20
CA LEU A 315 -11.13 8.53 -17.54
C LEU A 315 -10.15 9.27 -18.48
N GLN A 316 -10.16 10.60 -18.45
CA GLN A 316 -9.22 11.43 -19.23
C GLN A 316 -7.75 11.20 -18.85
N LYS A 317 -7.45 10.87 -17.59
CA LYS A 317 -6.06 10.52 -17.19
C LYS A 317 -5.60 9.23 -17.86
N TYR A 318 -6.46 8.21 -17.91
CA TYR A 318 -6.14 6.95 -18.58
C TYR A 318 -6.02 7.13 -20.09
N GLU A 319 -6.90 7.88 -20.72
CA GLU A 319 -6.81 8.22 -22.14
C GLU A 319 -5.47 8.90 -22.48
N ARG A 320 -5.03 9.87 -21.66
CA ARG A 320 -3.72 10.54 -21.83
C ARG A 320 -2.55 9.59 -21.66
N LEU A 321 -2.65 8.59 -20.75
CA LEU A 321 -1.60 7.59 -20.60
C LEU A 321 -1.48 6.69 -21.84
N ILE A 322 -2.62 6.24 -22.37
CA ILE A 322 -2.68 5.44 -23.60
C ILE A 322 -2.11 6.23 -24.77
N LEU A 323 -2.53 7.48 -24.98
CA LEU A 323 -1.99 8.35 -26.03
C LEU A 323 -0.49 8.58 -25.86
N ARG A 324 0.01 8.74 -24.64
CA ARG A 324 1.46 8.88 -24.40
C ARG A 324 2.23 7.61 -24.81
N MET A 325 1.66 6.44 -24.58
CA MET A 325 2.26 5.17 -25.06
C MET A 325 2.26 5.10 -26.59
N ILE A 326 1.14 5.43 -27.22
CA ILE A 326 1.02 5.46 -28.68
C ILE A 326 2.03 6.42 -29.32
N ILE A 327 2.11 7.67 -28.82
CA ILE A 327 3.03 8.68 -29.36
C ILE A 327 4.50 8.30 -29.18
N ARG A 328 4.85 7.62 -28.10
CA ARG A 328 6.25 7.26 -27.81
C ARG A 328 6.70 5.95 -28.43
N PHE A 329 5.80 4.98 -28.54
CA PHE A 329 6.13 3.59 -28.80
C PHE A 329 5.21 2.95 -29.86
N GLY A 330 4.29 3.70 -30.47
CA GLY A 330 3.23 3.16 -31.35
C GLY A 330 3.73 2.24 -32.47
N GLU A 331 4.86 2.57 -33.08
CA GLU A 331 5.47 1.79 -34.18
C GLU A 331 6.35 0.62 -33.68
N GLN A 332 6.58 0.48 -32.36
CA GLN A 332 7.39 -0.62 -31.87
C GLN A 332 6.62 -1.95 -31.92
N ILE A 333 7.31 -2.98 -32.39
CA ILE A 333 6.78 -4.35 -32.46
C ILE A 333 6.74 -4.92 -31.02
N LEU A 334 5.56 -5.37 -30.58
CA LEU A 334 5.37 -6.04 -29.30
C LEU A 334 5.64 -7.54 -29.39
N PHE A 335 5.09 -8.19 -30.42
CA PHE A 335 5.23 -9.63 -30.68
C PHE A 335 4.79 -9.93 -32.12
N GLN A 336 4.96 -11.17 -32.53
CA GLN A 336 4.39 -11.70 -33.77
C GLN A 336 3.15 -12.54 -33.44
N ASP A 337 2.08 -12.38 -34.21
CA ASP A 337 0.87 -13.17 -34.07
C ASP A 337 1.04 -14.62 -34.58
N ASP A 338 0.00 -15.42 -34.52
CA ASP A 338 0.00 -16.82 -34.93
C ASP A 338 0.27 -16.97 -36.46
N ASP A 339 0.00 -15.91 -37.25
CA ASP A 339 0.25 -15.82 -38.68
C ASP A 339 1.62 -15.22 -39.01
N GLN A 340 2.53 -15.05 -38.04
CA GLN A 340 3.86 -14.45 -38.15
C GLN A 340 3.85 -12.97 -38.59
N GLN A 341 2.75 -12.23 -38.35
CA GLN A 341 2.69 -10.80 -38.62
C GLN A 341 3.12 -10.01 -37.37
N ASP A 342 3.87 -8.92 -37.62
CA ASP A 342 4.34 -8.05 -36.56
C ASP A 342 3.17 -7.24 -35.96
N VAL A 343 2.90 -7.41 -34.68
CA VAL A 343 1.90 -6.63 -33.95
C VAL A 343 2.59 -5.48 -33.23
N THR A 344 2.28 -4.26 -33.68
CA THR A 344 2.82 -3.03 -33.06
C THR A 344 2.04 -2.62 -31.82
N VAL A 345 2.62 -1.74 -30.98
CA VAL A 345 1.96 -1.19 -29.78
C VAL A 345 0.61 -0.56 -30.15
N ILE A 346 0.57 0.24 -31.22
CA ILE A 346 -0.66 0.89 -31.64
C ILE A 346 -1.69 -0.10 -32.17
N GLY A 347 -1.26 -1.07 -32.99
CA GLY A 347 -2.14 -2.12 -33.53
C GLY A 347 -2.75 -2.97 -32.41
N TYR A 348 -1.97 -3.28 -31.36
CA TYR A 348 -2.47 -4.00 -30.19
C TYR A 348 -3.51 -3.17 -29.42
N ILE A 349 -3.21 -1.90 -29.13
CA ILE A 349 -4.14 -1.01 -28.40
C ILE A 349 -5.44 -0.83 -29.20
N ASP A 350 -5.38 -0.61 -30.52
CA ASP A 350 -6.58 -0.47 -31.35
C ASP A 350 -7.43 -1.73 -31.34
N SER A 351 -6.80 -2.92 -31.42
CA SER A 351 -7.52 -4.19 -31.39
C SER A 351 -8.23 -4.41 -30.04
N GLU A 352 -7.58 -4.10 -28.92
CA GLU A 352 -8.16 -4.22 -27.58
C GLU A 352 -9.34 -3.25 -27.37
N LEU A 353 -9.18 -1.99 -27.80
CA LEU A 353 -10.27 -1.01 -27.71
C LEU A 353 -11.49 -1.42 -28.55
N ARG A 354 -11.26 -1.98 -29.75
CA ARG A 354 -12.37 -2.50 -30.59
C ARG A 354 -13.02 -3.75 -30.02
N ASN A 355 -12.23 -4.67 -29.47
CA ASN A 355 -12.74 -5.90 -28.85
C ASN A 355 -13.64 -5.61 -27.64
N ASP A 356 -13.30 -4.58 -26.88
CA ASP A 356 -14.04 -4.17 -25.68
C ASP A 356 -15.14 -3.12 -26.00
N GLU A 357 -15.35 -2.75 -27.28
CA GLU A 357 -16.27 -1.70 -27.74
C GLU A 357 -16.04 -0.34 -27.04
N LEU A 358 -14.78 -0.05 -26.68
CA LEU A 358 -14.39 1.17 -25.99
C LEU A 358 -13.99 2.27 -26.97
N THR A 359 -14.39 3.51 -26.65
CA THR A 359 -13.98 4.73 -27.35
C THR A 359 -13.53 5.77 -26.33
N PHE A 360 -12.63 6.67 -26.74
CA PHE A 360 -12.22 7.75 -25.85
C PHE A 360 -13.36 8.73 -25.62
N SER A 361 -13.55 9.13 -24.36
CA SER A 361 -14.59 10.07 -23.96
C SER A 361 -14.29 11.51 -24.40
N THR A 362 -12.99 11.81 -24.57
CA THR A 362 -12.52 13.14 -25.01
C THR A 362 -12.39 13.18 -26.52
N PRO A 363 -13.16 14.03 -27.24
CA PRO A 363 -13.14 14.07 -28.71
C PRO A 363 -11.74 14.28 -29.32
N LEU A 364 -10.93 15.16 -28.72
CA LEU A 364 -9.54 15.38 -29.14
C LEU A 364 -8.68 14.13 -28.98
N HIS A 365 -8.84 13.38 -27.90
CA HIS A 365 -8.09 12.14 -27.69
C HIS A 365 -8.47 11.08 -28.71
N GLN A 366 -9.76 10.96 -29.03
CA GLN A 366 -10.24 10.05 -30.07
C GLN A 366 -9.71 10.43 -31.46
N GLN A 367 -9.64 11.73 -31.77
CA GLN A 367 -9.07 12.20 -33.03
C GLN A 367 -7.58 11.82 -33.13
N ILE A 368 -6.79 12.06 -32.08
CA ILE A 368 -5.35 11.69 -32.03
C ILE A 368 -5.17 10.18 -32.20
N LEU A 369 -6.00 9.35 -31.58
CA LEU A 369 -5.97 7.91 -31.78
C LEU A 369 -6.22 7.53 -33.23
N ASN A 370 -7.26 8.10 -33.85
CA ASN A 370 -7.63 7.82 -35.24
C ASN A 370 -6.59 8.29 -36.26
N GLU A 371 -5.84 9.37 -35.98
CA GLU A 371 -4.76 9.86 -36.84
C GLU A 371 -3.46 9.05 -36.66
N ALA A 372 -3.31 8.36 -35.57
CA ALA A 372 -2.12 7.57 -35.28
C ALA A 372 -2.20 6.11 -35.78
N ILE A 373 -3.43 5.57 -36.01
CA ILE A 373 -3.68 4.26 -36.61
C ILE A 373 -3.56 4.35 -38.10
#